data_1c99293b469abcb5344fa5485f1448bf
#
_entry.id   1c99293b469abcb5344fa5485f1448bf
#
_cell.length_a   1.000
_cell.length_b   1.000
_cell.length_c   1.000
_cell.angle_alpha   90.00
_cell.angle_beta   90.00
_cell.angle_gamma   90.00
#
_symmetry.space_group_name_H-M   'P 1'
#
loop_
_entity.id
_entity.type
_entity.pdbx_description
1 polymer ?
#
loop_
_entity_poly.entity_id
_entity_poly.type
_entity_poly.pdbx_seq_one_letter_code
_entity_poly.pdbx_strand_id
1 'polypeptide(L)'
;RTSLWERIHLDPWLLLLLLAVLGCGLIVLYSASGQDIDFTLRQASRQALALVIMIGLAQLSPATLYRWAPVAYGAGFLMLVAVEVLGDVGMGAQRWLVIPGVVRFQPSELMKLAMPMMVACWLGQRPLPPRWRDLAICAVIIVAPVLLIARQPDLGTSLLVAAAGVFVILLAGLSWKLIAFFGALIASALPLLWMVMHDYQRRRVLTFLNPESDPLGAGWNIIQSKTAIGSGGIFGKGYTLGTQSQLEFLPERHTDFIVAVIGEEFGLIGMSFFLGLYVLIVLRGLVMSNNGQDSFARLTGGAIILTFFVYVFVNIGMVSGILPVVGVPLPLVSYGGTSSVTLLAGFGILMSIHTHRRLLSR
;
A
#
# COMPACT_ATOMS: atom_id res chain seq x y z
N ARG A 1 31.39 -19.90 -3.96
CA ARG A 1 31.51 -18.46 -4.31
C ARG A 1 30.14 -17.84 -4.12
N THR A 2 29.96 -17.07 -3.05
CA THR A 2 28.75 -16.25 -2.87
C THR A 2 28.66 -15.24 -4.00
N SER A 3 27.50 -15.14 -4.65
CA SER A 3 27.28 -14.13 -5.68
C SER A 3 27.39 -12.72 -5.09
N LEU A 4 27.74 -11.72 -5.90
CA LEU A 4 27.85 -10.32 -5.46
C LEU A 4 26.52 -9.85 -4.87
N TRP A 5 25.40 -10.30 -5.42
CA TRP A 5 24.04 -10.01 -4.98
C TRP A 5 23.74 -10.54 -3.57
N GLU A 6 24.25 -11.73 -3.22
CA GLU A 6 24.14 -12.28 -1.86
C GLU A 6 24.93 -11.48 -0.84
N ARG A 7 26.08 -10.90 -1.24
CA ARG A 7 26.89 -10.06 -0.35
C ARG A 7 26.24 -8.71 -0.03
N ILE A 8 25.52 -8.13 -0.98
CA ILE A 8 24.82 -6.87 -0.80
C ILE A 8 23.37 -7.05 -0.38
N HIS A 9 22.95 -8.26 -0.07
CA HIS A 9 21.61 -8.62 0.39
C HIS A 9 20.48 -8.10 -0.51
N LEU A 10 20.68 -8.11 -1.83
CA LEU A 10 19.67 -7.71 -2.80
C LEU A 10 19.27 -8.88 -3.69
N ASP A 11 17.97 -8.95 -3.99
CA ASP A 11 17.44 -9.87 -4.99
C ASP A 11 17.42 -9.20 -6.37
N PRO A 12 18.21 -9.69 -7.36
CA PRO A 12 18.33 -9.03 -8.65
C PRO A 12 17.03 -9.01 -9.46
N TRP A 13 16.23 -10.07 -9.36
CA TRP A 13 14.97 -10.17 -10.10
C TRP A 13 13.92 -9.20 -9.57
N LEU A 14 13.77 -9.14 -8.24
CA LEU A 14 12.85 -8.18 -7.64
C LEU A 14 13.31 -6.75 -7.89
N LEU A 15 14.61 -6.46 -7.76
CA LEU A 15 15.15 -5.13 -8.03
C LEU A 15 14.90 -4.69 -9.47
N LEU A 16 15.10 -5.59 -10.45
CA LEU A 16 14.81 -5.30 -11.85
C LEU A 16 13.34 -4.94 -12.08
N LEU A 17 12.43 -5.73 -11.49
CA LEU A 17 10.98 -5.47 -11.60
C LEU A 17 10.58 -4.14 -10.96
N LEU A 18 11.13 -3.83 -9.78
CA LEU A 18 10.87 -2.56 -9.10
C LEU A 18 11.39 -1.37 -9.93
N LEU A 19 12.59 -1.46 -10.47
CA LEU A 19 13.16 -0.42 -11.34
C LEU A 19 12.35 -0.26 -12.64
N ALA A 20 11.83 -1.34 -13.19
CA ALA A 20 10.95 -1.28 -14.37
C ALA A 20 9.66 -0.53 -14.05
N VAL A 21 8.98 -0.85 -12.93
CA VAL A 21 7.75 -0.13 -12.54
C VAL A 21 8.03 1.33 -12.22
N LEU A 22 9.12 1.63 -11.50
CA LEU A 22 9.50 3.00 -11.17
C LEU A 22 9.81 3.82 -12.44
N GLY A 23 10.59 3.25 -13.36
CA GLY A 23 10.95 3.93 -14.62
C GLY A 23 9.74 4.17 -15.53
N CYS A 24 8.92 3.14 -15.75
CA CYS A 24 7.67 3.29 -16.50
C CYS A 24 6.71 4.26 -15.81
N GLY A 25 6.65 4.23 -14.46
CA GLY A 25 5.86 5.15 -13.66
C GLY A 25 6.26 6.61 -13.87
N LEU A 26 7.56 6.91 -13.93
CA LEU A 26 8.04 8.27 -14.22
C LEU A 26 7.67 8.75 -15.62
N ILE A 27 7.69 7.85 -16.61
CA ILE A 27 7.25 8.17 -17.98
C ILE A 27 5.76 8.53 -17.99
N VAL A 28 4.92 7.73 -17.33
CA VAL A 28 3.49 8.02 -17.22
C VAL A 28 3.24 9.29 -16.43
N LEU A 29 3.98 9.51 -15.34
CA LEU A 29 3.84 10.70 -14.50
C LEU A 29 4.21 11.98 -15.26
N TYR A 30 5.22 11.93 -16.11
CA TYR A 30 5.58 13.06 -16.97
C TYR A 30 4.41 13.48 -17.88
N SER A 31 3.72 12.51 -18.48
CA SER A 31 2.50 12.80 -19.25
C SER A 31 1.36 13.30 -18.35
N ALA A 32 1.10 12.63 -17.23
CA ALA A 32 0.03 12.98 -16.32
C ALA A 32 0.20 14.37 -15.69
N SER A 33 1.44 14.85 -15.52
CA SER A 33 1.73 16.18 -14.99
C SER A 33 1.60 17.31 -16.02
N GLY A 34 1.23 17.00 -17.27
CA GLY A 34 1.21 17.98 -18.34
C GLY A 34 2.59 18.31 -18.88
N GLN A 35 3.48 17.31 -18.91
CA GLN A 35 4.88 17.40 -19.38
C GLN A 35 5.78 18.30 -18.50
N ASP A 36 5.45 18.40 -17.20
CA ASP A 36 6.27 19.12 -16.22
C ASP A 36 7.47 18.27 -15.80
N ILE A 37 8.65 18.67 -16.28
CA ILE A 37 9.92 17.99 -15.98
C ILE A 37 10.32 18.18 -14.52
N ASP A 38 10.09 19.35 -13.92
CA ASP A 38 10.46 19.63 -12.55
C ASP A 38 9.62 18.81 -11.57
N PHE A 39 8.33 18.63 -11.89
CA PHE A 39 7.43 17.77 -11.12
C PHE A 39 7.92 16.31 -11.15
N THR A 40 8.30 15.83 -12.34
CA THR A 40 8.80 14.46 -12.54
C THR A 40 10.16 14.25 -11.85
N LEU A 41 11.09 15.23 -11.92
CA LEU A 41 12.37 15.16 -11.23
C LEU A 41 12.22 15.16 -9.71
N ARG A 42 11.28 15.91 -9.15
CA ARG A 42 10.97 15.83 -7.72
C ARG A 42 10.52 14.42 -7.31
N GLN A 43 9.70 13.75 -8.12
CA GLN A 43 9.30 12.37 -7.86
C GLN A 43 10.48 11.40 -8.01
N ALA A 44 11.30 11.55 -9.03
CA ALA A 44 12.49 10.74 -9.25
C ALA A 44 13.49 10.85 -8.08
N SER A 45 13.70 12.05 -7.54
CA SER A 45 14.57 12.24 -6.36
C SER A 45 14.04 11.55 -5.11
N ARG A 46 12.70 11.57 -4.89
CA ARG A 46 12.05 10.85 -3.78
C ARG A 46 12.15 9.33 -3.96
N GLN A 47 11.99 8.84 -5.19
CA GLN A 47 12.16 7.42 -5.50
C GLN A 47 13.61 6.97 -5.32
N ALA A 48 14.59 7.80 -5.69
CA ALA A 48 16.00 7.52 -5.44
C ALA A 48 16.30 7.43 -3.93
N LEU A 49 15.79 8.35 -3.13
CA LEU A 49 15.90 8.28 -1.67
C LEU A 49 15.23 7.01 -1.12
N ALA A 50 14.06 6.66 -1.62
CA ALA A 50 13.34 5.47 -1.20
C ALA A 50 14.11 4.17 -1.55
N LEU A 51 14.78 4.11 -2.71
CA LEU A 51 15.68 3.02 -3.07
C LEU A 51 16.89 2.92 -2.14
N VAL A 52 17.47 4.03 -1.73
CA VAL A 52 18.58 4.04 -0.74
C VAL A 52 18.10 3.48 0.60
N ILE A 53 16.91 3.88 1.06
CA ILE A 53 16.30 3.35 2.30
C ILE A 53 16.02 1.85 2.15
N MET A 54 15.49 1.41 1.01
CA MET A 54 15.27 -0.01 0.70
C MET A 54 16.56 -0.82 0.81
N ILE A 55 17.63 -0.36 0.19
CA ILE A 55 18.95 -1.00 0.22
C ILE A 55 19.48 -1.04 1.65
N GLY A 56 19.35 0.04 2.41
CA GLY A 56 19.75 0.10 3.82
C GLY A 56 19.00 -0.91 4.70
N LEU A 57 17.68 -1.02 4.53
CA LEU A 57 16.87 -2.00 5.27
C LEU A 57 17.17 -3.45 4.86
N ALA A 58 17.53 -3.69 3.59
CA ALA A 58 17.94 -5.00 3.13
C ALA A 58 19.22 -5.52 3.83
N GLN A 59 20.08 -4.61 4.34
CA GLN A 59 21.28 -4.98 5.09
C GLN A 59 20.99 -5.41 6.53
N LEU A 60 19.82 -5.06 7.09
CA LEU A 60 19.47 -5.44 8.45
C LEU A 60 19.12 -6.92 8.53
N SER A 61 19.61 -7.62 9.54
CA SER A 61 19.24 -9.02 9.73
C SER A 61 17.78 -9.16 10.21
N PRO A 62 17.07 -10.26 9.87
CA PRO A 62 15.73 -10.54 10.38
C PRO A 62 15.64 -10.52 11.91
N ALA A 63 16.71 -10.94 12.60
CA ALA A 63 16.78 -10.85 14.06
C ALA A 63 16.79 -9.40 14.58
N THR A 64 17.40 -8.48 13.84
CA THR A 64 17.36 -7.05 14.16
C THR A 64 15.96 -6.51 13.93
N LEU A 65 15.34 -6.82 12.79
CA LEU A 65 13.96 -6.42 12.49
C LEU A 65 12.97 -6.92 13.55
N TYR A 66 13.15 -8.16 13.99
CA TYR A 66 12.36 -8.74 15.08
C TYR A 66 12.47 -7.94 16.38
N ARG A 67 13.69 -7.58 16.79
CA ARG A 67 13.90 -6.80 18.04
C ARG A 67 13.31 -5.39 17.95
N TRP A 68 13.37 -4.78 16.78
CA TRP A 68 12.88 -3.42 16.57
C TRP A 68 11.38 -3.35 16.28
N ALA A 69 10.70 -4.46 15.97
CA ALA A 69 9.28 -4.49 15.67
C ALA A 69 8.41 -3.86 16.78
N PRO A 70 8.56 -4.21 18.07
CA PRO A 70 7.79 -3.56 19.14
C PRO A 70 8.12 -2.08 19.31
N VAL A 71 9.38 -1.69 19.11
CA VAL A 71 9.81 -0.28 19.22
C VAL A 71 9.22 0.54 18.07
N ALA A 72 9.28 0.04 16.84
CA ALA A 72 8.70 0.70 15.67
C ALA A 72 7.16 0.84 15.81
N TYR A 73 6.50 -0.21 16.30
CA TYR A 73 5.07 -0.17 16.57
C TYR A 73 4.72 0.85 17.66
N GLY A 74 5.42 0.82 18.80
CA GLY A 74 5.20 1.76 19.89
C GLY A 74 5.45 3.20 19.49
N ALA A 75 6.55 3.46 18.76
CA ALA A 75 6.86 4.79 18.23
C ALA A 75 5.77 5.26 17.24
N GLY A 76 5.34 4.41 16.31
CA GLY A 76 4.27 4.71 15.38
C GLY A 76 2.95 5.00 16.08
N PHE A 77 2.60 4.22 17.09
CA PHE A 77 1.40 4.43 17.88
C PHE A 77 1.43 5.76 18.65
N LEU A 78 2.54 6.08 19.32
CA LEU A 78 2.72 7.36 20.02
C LEU A 78 2.67 8.56 19.06
N MET A 79 3.25 8.42 17.86
CA MET A 79 3.15 9.46 16.84
C MET A 79 1.72 9.62 16.31
N LEU A 80 0.92 8.55 16.19
CA LEU A 80 -0.50 8.65 15.85
C LEU A 80 -1.28 9.41 16.92
N VAL A 81 -1.01 9.16 18.19
CA VAL A 81 -1.61 9.92 19.30
C VAL A 81 -1.15 11.38 19.26
N ALA A 82 0.13 11.64 18.99
CA ALA A 82 0.65 12.98 18.88
C ALA A 82 0.01 13.79 17.73
N VAL A 83 -0.34 13.16 16.62
CA VAL A 83 -1.06 13.80 15.52
C VAL A 83 -2.45 14.31 15.95
N GLU A 84 -3.15 13.58 16.81
CA GLU A 84 -4.47 14.06 17.30
C GLU A 84 -4.35 15.35 18.13
N VAL A 85 -3.21 15.57 18.78
CA VAL A 85 -2.99 16.72 19.68
C VAL A 85 -2.24 17.86 18.99
N LEU A 86 -1.25 17.52 18.16
CA LEU A 86 -0.27 18.47 17.59
C LEU A 86 -0.26 18.51 16.05
N GLY A 87 -1.10 17.68 15.41
CA GLY A 87 -1.05 17.51 13.96
C GLY A 87 -1.51 18.74 13.19
N ASP A 88 -0.90 18.96 12.04
CA ASP A 88 -1.24 20.02 11.11
C ASP A 88 -2.42 19.60 10.23
N VAL A 89 -3.36 20.52 10.00
CA VAL A 89 -4.55 20.28 9.18
C VAL A 89 -4.19 20.51 7.70
N GLY A 90 -3.98 19.42 6.98
CA GLY A 90 -3.78 19.45 5.53
C GLY A 90 -4.95 18.82 4.79
N MET A 91 -5.49 19.50 3.75
CA MET A 91 -6.64 19.02 2.93
C MET A 91 -7.87 18.62 3.78
N GLY A 92 -8.16 19.35 4.86
CA GLY A 92 -9.32 19.09 5.72
C GLY A 92 -9.18 17.93 6.70
N ALA A 93 -7.99 17.34 6.86
CA ALA A 93 -7.72 16.28 7.81
C ALA A 93 -6.38 16.48 8.52
N GLN A 94 -6.37 16.17 9.81
CA GLN A 94 -5.17 16.27 10.67
C GLN A 94 -4.42 14.94 10.61
N ARG A 95 -3.42 14.82 9.70
CA ARG A 95 -2.72 13.56 9.40
C ARG A 95 -1.21 13.67 9.42
N TRP A 96 -0.69 14.89 9.45
CA TRP A 96 0.74 15.17 9.25
C TRP A 96 1.38 15.70 10.50
N LEU A 97 2.55 15.20 10.82
CA LEU A 97 3.49 15.83 11.75
C LEU A 97 4.47 16.66 10.92
N VAL A 98 4.50 17.96 11.23
CA VAL A 98 5.45 18.88 10.62
C VAL A 98 6.58 19.12 11.59
N ILE A 99 7.78 18.66 11.25
CA ILE A 99 9.01 19.01 11.97
C ILE A 99 9.55 20.27 11.28
N PRO A 100 9.54 21.43 11.94
CA PRO A 100 9.99 22.67 11.32
C PRO A 100 11.40 22.54 10.74
N GLY A 101 11.52 22.83 9.42
CA GLY A 101 12.80 22.82 8.72
C GLY A 101 13.29 21.45 8.23
N VAL A 102 12.57 20.35 8.48
CA VAL A 102 13.05 19.02 8.10
C VAL A 102 12.09 18.29 7.14
N VAL A 103 10.93 17.83 7.55
CA VAL A 103 10.04 17.00 6.71
C VAL A 103 8.60 17.02 7.23
N ARG A 104 7.63 16.91 6.32
CA ARG A 104 6.26 16.47 6.62
C ARG A 104 6.24 14.95 6.63
N PHE A 105 5.86 14.36 7.75
CA PHE A 105 5.79 12.92 7.93
C PHE A 105 4.39 12.48 8.36
N GLN A 106 3.88 11.41 7.76
CA GLN A 106 2.61 10.81 8.13
C GLN A 106 2.87 9.54 8.96
N PRO A 107 2.54 9.52 10.26
CA PRO A 107 2.84 8.39 11.14
C PRO A 107 2.16 7.08 10.73
N SER A 108 1.01 7.15 10.08
CA SER A 108 0.33 5.96 9.55
C SER A 108 1.15 5.24 8.47
N GLU A 109 2.08 5.91 7.79
CA GLU A 109 2.99 5.27 6.86
C GLU A 109 3.92 4.30 7.57
N LEU A 110 4.50 4.70 8.72
CA LEU A 110 5.30 3.79 9.55
C LEU A 110 4.47 2.60 10.03
N MET A 111 3.21 2.84 10.41
CA MET A 111 2.32 1.76 10.88
C MET A 111 2.04 0.69 9.84
N LYS A 112 2.07 1.00 8.55
CA LYS A 112 1.90 0.00 7.48
C LYS A 112 2.97 -1.09 7.50
N LEU A 113 4.19 -0.77 7.96
CA LEU A 113 5.30 -1.72 8.13
C LEU A 113 5.36 -2.25 9.57
N ALA A 114 5.19 -1.39 10.56
CA ALA A 114 5.29 -1.77 11.96
C ALA A 114 4.16 -2.72 12.40
N MET A 115 2.96 -2.57 11.83
CA MET A 115 1.82 -3.43 12.13
C MET A 115 2.08 -4.91 11.82
N PRO A 116 2.38 -5.31 10.57
CA PRO A 116 2.65 -6.71 10.27
C PRO A 116 3.86 -7.24 11.03
N MET A 117 4.90 -6.43 11.24
CA MET A 117 6.07 -6.82 12.02
C MET A 117 5.71 -7.09 13.48
N MET A 118 4.86 -6.26 14.12
CA MET A 118 4.47 -6.45 15.52
C MET A 118 3.58 -7.68 15.70
N VAL A 119 2.59 -7.89 14.83
CA VAL A 119 1.72 -9.07 14.88
C VAL A 119 2.52 -10.35 14.62
N ALA A 120 3.45 -10.31 13.64
CA ALA A 120 4.34 -11.42 13.36
C ALA A 120 5.34 -11.68 14.50
N CYS A 121 5.82 -10.64 15.18
CA CYS A 121 6.67 -10.75 16.36
C CYS A 121 5.93 -11.46 17.50
N TRP A 122 4.65 -11.14 17.71
CA TRP A 122 3.82 -11.78 18.73
C TRP A 122 3.55 -13.25 18.39
N LEU A 123 3.16 -13.56 17.16
CA LEU A 123 2.79 -14.92 16.73
C LEU A 123 4.00 -15.81 16.44
N GLY A 124 5.11 -15.24 16.00
CA GLY A 124 6.31 -16.00 15.60
C GLY A 124 6.98 -16.79 16.73
N GLN A 125 6.73 -16.44 18.00
CA GLN A 125 7.23 -17.15 19.18
C GLN A 125 6.26 -18.20 19.71
N ARG A 126 5.10 -18.36 19.10
CA ARG A 126 4.03 -19.20 19.60
C ARG A 126 3.75 -20.37 18.68
N PRO A 127 3.21 -21.47 19.21
CA PRO A 127 2.76 -22.57 18.37
C PRO A 127 1.65 -22.11 17.44
N LEU A 128 1.80 -22.43 16.16
CA LEU A 128 0.79 -22.17 15.12
C LEU A 128 -0.03 -23.46 14.90
N PRO A 129 -1.33 -23.36 14.66
CA PRO A 129 -2.17 -22.15 14.54
C PRO A 129 -2.41 -21.44 15.88
N PRO A 130 -2.69 -20.10 15.83
CA PRO A 130 -2.82 -19.28 17.06
C PRO A 130 -4.02 -19.67 17.90
N ARG A 131 -3.86 -19.58 19.23
CA ARG A 131 -4.94 -19.81 20.21
C ARG A 131 -5.82 -18.57 20.34
N TRP A 132 -7.02 -18.70 20.90
CA TRP A 132 -7.95 -17.60 21.12
C TRP A 132 -7.35 -16.41 21.89
N ARG A 133 -6.51 -16.68 22.88
CA ARG A 133 -5.81 -15.61 23.63
C ARG A 133 -4.86 -14.83 22.74
N ASP A 134 -4.13 -15.51 21.85
CA ASP A 134 -3.20 -14.88 20.91
C ASP A 134 -3.96 -14.05 19.88
N LEU A 135 -5.09 -14.57 19.38
CA LEU A 135 -5.97 -13.83 18.47
C LEU A 135 -6.57 -12.56 19.13
N ALA A 136 -6.99 -12.64 20.40
CA ALA A 136 -7.49 -11.48 21.13
C ALA A 136 -6.42 -10.39 21.30
N ILE A 137 -5.18 -10.79 21.59
CA ILE A 137 -4.06 -9.84 21.70
C ILE A 137 -3.74 -9.24 20.32
N CYS A 138 -3.69 -10.05 19.26
CA CYS A 138 -3.52 -9.55 17.89
C CYS A 138 -4.65 -8.58 17.51
N ALA A 139 -5.88 -8.86 17.88
CA ALA A 139 -7.02 -7.96 17.66
C ALA A 139 -6.80 -6.60 18.34
N VAL A 140 -6.32 -6.56 19.58
CA VAL A 140 -5.98 -5.31 20.27
C VAL A 140 -4.85 -4.57 19.56
N ILE A 141 -3.78 -5.27 19.18
CA ILE A 141 -2.64 -4.69 18.46
C ILE A 141 -3.10 -4.06 17.14
N ILE A 142 -4.05 -4.69 16.42
CA ILE A 142 -4.55 -4.19 15.14
C ILE A 142 -5.55 -3.05 15.34
N VAL A 143 -6.54 -3.24 16.18
CA VAL A 143 -7.68 -2.32 16.32
C VAL A 143 -7.26 -0.98 16.90
N ALA A 144 -6.36 -0.94 17.89
CA ALA A 144 -5.96 0.29 18.56
C ALA A 144 -5.41 1.36 17.57
N PRO A 145 -4.38 1.11 16.74
CA PRO A 145 -3.90 2.12 15.80
C PRO A 145 -4.88 2.34 14.63
N VAL A 146 -5.63 1.31 14.20
CA VAL A 146 -6.63 1.44 13.13
C VAL A 146 -7.73 2.42 13.52
N LEU A 147 -8.22 2.38 14.75
CA LEU A 147 -9.21 3.34 15.25
C LEU A 147 -8.65 4.77 15.29
N LEU A 148 -7.39 4.96 15.71
CA LEU A 148 -6.75 6.28 15.69
C LEU A 148 -6.66 6.83 14.26
N ILE A 149 -6.23 6.01 13.29
CA ILE A 149 -6.13 6.42 11.89
C ILE A 149 -7.52 6.72 11.30
N ALA A 150 -8.54 5.92 11.65
CA ALA A 150 -9.91 6.15 11.20
C ALA A 150 -10.49 7.47 11.74
N ARG A 151 -10.11 7.88 12.95
CA ARG A 151 -10.49 9.20 13.54
C ARG A 151 -9.82 10.36 12.81
N GLN A 152 -8.67 10.17 12.20
CA GLN A 152 -7.97 11.15 11.36
C GLN A 152 -8.55 11.27 9.94
N PRO A 153 -9.82 11.01 9.72
CA PRO A 153 -10.60 10.64 8.54
C PRO A 153 -9.79 10.06 7.36
N ASP A 154 -8.91 9.08 7.66
CA ASP A 154 -8.11 8.34 6.68
C ASP A 154 -8.54 6.87 6.59
N LEU A 155 -9.73 6.64 6.02
CA LEU A 155 -10.30 5.31 5.91
C LEU A 155 -9.47 4.38 5.01
N GLY A 156 -8.89 4.91 3.94
CA GLY A 156 -8.05 4.13 3.04
C GLY A 156 -6.84 3.55 3.75
N THR A 157 -6.09 4.39 4.45
CA THR A 157 -4.91 3.95 5.20
C THR A 157 -5.28 3.07 6.41
N SER A 158 -6.38 3.36 7.12
CA SER A 158 -6.83 2.53 8.23
C SER A 158 -7.15 1.10 7.77
N LEU A 159 -7.82 0.96 6.61
CA LEU A 159 -8.13 -0.35 6.03
C LEU A 159 -6.86 -1.11 5.62
N LEU A 160 -5.88 -0.42 5.04
CA LEU A 160 -4.62 -1.03 4.63
C LEU A 160 -3.77 -1.50 5.82
N VAL A 161 -3.71 -0.71 6.90
CA VAL A 161 -3.02 -1.09 8.14
C VAL A 161 -3.73 -2.27 8.80
N ALA A 162 -5.07 -2.27 8.82
CA ALA A 162 -5.86 -3.41 9.32
C ALA A 162 -5.60 -4.67 8.49
N ALA A 163 -5.61 -4.54 7.15
CA ALA A 163 -5.34 -5.65 6.24
C ALA A 163 -3.94 -6.24 6.47
N ALA A 164 -2.92 -5.40 6.66
CA ALA A 164 -1.56 -5.85 6.94
C ALA A 164 -1.48 -6.72 8.20
N GLY A 165 -2.15 -6.33 9.28
CA GLY A 165 -2.22 -7.14 10.51
C GLY A 165 -3.03 -8.43 10.33
N VAL A 166 -4.17 -8.35 9.66
CA VAL A 166 -5.04 -9.50 9.39
C VAL A 166 -4.35 -10.53 8.51
N PHE A 167 -3.57 -10.11 7.52
CA PHE A 167 -2.81 -11.04 6.67
C PHE A 167 -1.81 -11.87 7.49
N VAL A 168 -1.16 -11.29 8.49
CA VAL A 168 -0.29 -12.07 9.39
C VAL A 168 -1.07 -13.18 10.09
N ILE A 169 -2.28 -12.87 10.60
CA ILE A 169 -3.13 -13.85 11.29
C ILE A 169 -3.60 -14.94 10.32
N LEU A 170 -3.99 -14.57 9.10
CA LEU A 170 -4.39 -15.53 8.07
C LEU A 170 -3.24 -16.47 7.68
N LEU A 171 -2.05 -15.93 7.49
CA LEU A 171 -0.84 -16.69 7.15
C LEU A 171 -0.37 -17.58 8.31
N ALA A 172 -0.68 -17.20 9.56
CA ALA A 172 -0.40 -18.02 10.73
C ALA A 172 -1.27 -19.29 10.83
N GLY A 173 -2.22 -19.47 9.91
CA GLY A 173 -3.01 -20.69 9.80
C GLY A 173 -4.37 -20.62 10.49
N LEU A 174 -5.13 -19.56 10.24
CA LEU A 174 -6.49 -19.47 10.74
C LEU A 174 -7.39 -20.54 10.11
N SER A 175 -8.17 -21.25 10.93
CA SER A 175 -9.09 -22.27 10.42
C SER A 175 -10.21 -21.65 9.58
N TRP A 176 -10.65 -22.34 8.52
CA TRP A 176 -11.76 -21.88 7.66
C TRP A 176 -13.04 -21.62 8.44
N LYS A 177 -13.28 -22.35 9.54
CA LYS A 177 -14.44 -22.14 10.42
C LYS A 177 -14.38 -20.76 11.11
N LEU A 178 -13.20 -20.34 11.54
CA LEU A 178 -12.98 -19.01 12.12
C LEU A 178 -13.08 -17.90 11.09
N ILE A 179 -12.54 -18.11 9.89
CA ILE A 179 -12.66 -17.16 8.79
C ILE A 179 -14.15 -16.96 8.45
N ALA A 180 -14.90 -18.06 8.31
CA ALA A 180 -16.33 -18.00 8.06
C ALA A 180 -17.11 -17.33 9.19
N PHE A 181 -16.75 -17.61 10.44
CA PHE A 181 -17.37 -16.99 11.62
C PHE A 181 -17.15 -15.48 11.65
N PHE A 182 -15.90 -15.01 11.49
CA PHE A 182 -15.62 -13.58 11.45
C PHE A 182 -16.21 -12.91 10.22
N GLY A 183 -16.23 -13.58 9.07
CA GLY A 183 -16.91 -13.09 7.88
C GLY A 183 -18.41 -12.88 8.09
N ALA A 184 -19.07 -13.86 8.73
CA ALA A 184 -20.49 -13.76 9.08
C ALA A 184 -20.75 -12.65 10.11
N LEU A 185 -19.85 -12.51 11.09
CA LEU A 185 -19.91 -11.44 12.10
C LEU A 185 -19.81 -10.05 11.47
N ILE A 186 -18.84 -9.86 10.56
CA ILE A 186 -18.68 -8.60 9.81
C ILE A 186 -19.92 -8.34 8.94
N ALA A 187 -20.40 -9.34 8.21
CA ALA A 187 -21.60 -9.21 7.38
C ALA A 187 -22.85 -8.83 8.20
N SER A 188 -23.02 -9.42 9.37
CA SER A 188 -24.12 -9.07 10.29
C SER A 188 -23.99 -7.69 10.92
N ALA A 189 -22.74 -7.17 11.04
CA ALA A 189 -22.49 -5.82 11.55
C ALA A 189 -22.69 -4.72 10.49
N LEU A 190 -22.72 -5.05 9.18
CA LEU A 190 -22.89 -4.05 8.12
C LEU A 190 -24.15 -3.17 8.26
N PRO A 191 -25.35 -3.69 8.59
CA PRO A 191 -26.52 -2.85 8.81
C PRO A 191 -26.34 -1.87 9.99
N LEU A 192 -25.71 -2.30 11.08
CA LEU A 192 -25.42 -1.46 12.24
C LEU A 192 -24.39 -0.39 11.88
N LEU A 193 -23.38 -0.76 11.11
CA LEU A 193 -22.36 0.16 10.62
C LEU A 193 -22.98 1.25 9.75
N TRP A 194 -23.92 0.90 8.88
CA TRP A 194 -24.67 1.86 8.07
C TRP A 194 -25.40 2.88 8.93
N MET A 195 -25.98 2.47 10.06
CA MET A 195 -26.68 3.37 10.96
C MET A 195 -25.76 4.35 11.70
N VAL A 196 -24.50 3.96 11.96
CA VAL A 196 -23.51 4.77 12.69
C VAL A 196 -22.62 5.60 11.75
N MET A 197 -22.61 5.30 10.45
CA MET A 197 -21.81 6.02 9.46
C MET A 197 -22.21 7.51 9.37
N HIS A 198 -21.20 8.38 9.28
CA HIS A 198 -21.38 9.79 9.05
C HIS A 198 -21.93 10.05 7.62
N ASP A 199 -22.64 11.14 7.42
CA ASP A 199 -23.28 11.46 6.14
C ASP A 199 -22.31 11.49 4.96
N TYR A 200 -21.06 11.97 5.16
CA TYR A 200 -20.05 11.96 4.10
C TYR A 200 -19.63 10.53 3.69
N GLN A 201 -19.61 9.59 4.63
CA GLN A 201 -19.28 8.17 4.38
C GLN A 201 -20.43 7.49 3.61
N ARG A 202 -21.67 7.72 4.05
CA ARG A 202 -22.87 7.22 3.35
C ARG A 202 -22.94 7.77 1.93
N ARG A 203 -22.67 9.08 1.73
CA ARG A 203 -22.62 9.68 0.40
C ARG A 203 -21.59 9.00 -0.49
N ARG A 204 -20.40 8.68 0.01
CA ARG A 204 -19.39 7.94 -0.78
C ARG A 204 -19.89 6.58 -1.23
N VAL A 205 -20.58 5.82 -0.36
CA VAL A 205 -21.17 4.53 -0.72
C VAL A 205 -22.29 4.69 -1.74
N LEU A 206 -23.18 5.66 -1.53
CA LEU A 206 -24.29 5.93 -2.47
C LEU A 206 -23.78 6.42 -3.82
N THR A 207 -22.80 7.31 -3.86
CA THR A 207 -22.18 7.79 -5.11
C THR A 207 -21.43 6.65 -5.82
N PHE A 208 -20.85 5.71 -5.08
CA PHE A 208 -20.26 4.51 -5.68
C PHE A 208 -21.29 3.63 -6.37
N LEU A 209 -22.45 3.42 -5.73
CA LEU A 209 -23.54 2.62 -6.30
C LEU A 209 -24.21 3.29 -7.49
N ASN A 210 -24.28 4.61 -7.47
CA ASN A 210 -24.82 5.43 -8.55
C ASN A 210 -24.02 6.72 -8.75
N PRO A 211 -22.90 6.67 -9.51
CA PRO A 211 -22.06 7.85 -9.75
C PRO A 211 -22.79 8.99 -10.45
N GLU A 212 -23.83 8.69 -11.22
CA GLU A 212 -24.65 9.67 -11.92
C GLU A 212 -25.53 10.52 -10.99
N SER A 213 -25.72 10.09 -9.73
CA SER A 213 -26.45 10.86 -8.73
C SER A 213 -25.70 12.11 -8.24
N ASP A 214 -24.36 12.14 -8.42
CA ASP A 214 -23.50 13.30 -8.09
C ASP A 214 -22.48 13.55 -9.22
N PRO A 215 -22.97 13.98 -10.40
CA PRO A 215 -22.13 14.05 -11.60
C PRO A 215 -21.13 15.21 -11.59
N LEU A 216 -21.22 16.15 -10.65
CA LEU A 216 -20.30 17.28 -10.48
C LEU A 216 -19.41 17.17 -9.22
N GLY A 217 -19.63 16.16 -8.39
CA GLY A 217 -18.88 15.90 -7.16
C GLY A 217 -18.04 14.63 -7.23
N ALA A 218 -18.19 13.76 -6.24
CA ALA A 218 -17.41 12.51 -6.14
C ALA A 218 -17.66 11.54 -7.31
N GLY A 219 -18.85 11.58 -7.95
CA GLY A 219 -19.17 10.80 -9.14
C GLY A 219 -18.40 11.23 -10.39
N TRP A 220 -18.00 12.51 -10.48
CA TRP A 220 -17.24 13.04 -11.61
C TRP A 220 -15.97 12.25 -11.88
N ASN A 221 -15.17 12.05 -10.85
CA ASN A 221 -13.89 11.33 -10.98
C ASN A 221 -14.06 9.90 -11.50
N ILE A 222 -15.10 9.19 -11.05
CA ILE A 222 -15.40 7.82 -11.49
C ILE A 222 -15.85 7.82 -12.95
N ILE A 223 -16.73 8.75 -13.33
CA ILE A 223 -17.24 8.87 -14.71
C ILE A 223 -16.09 9.21 -15.65
N GLN A 224 -15.27 10.21 -15.33
CA GLN A 224 -14.15 10.63 -16.17
C GLN A 224 -13.07 9.56 -16.28
N SER A 225 -12.75 8.84 -15.20
CA SER A 225 -11.77 7.75 -15.25
C SER A 225 -12.25 6.58 -16.12
N LYS A 226 -13.53 6.18 -16.03
CA LYS A 226 -14.12 5.17 -16.92
C LYS A 226 -14.10 5.61 -18.37
N THR A 227 -14.44 6.88 -18.64
CA THR A 227 -14.41 7.47 -19.98
C THR A 227 -13.00 7.46 -20.55
N ALA A 228 -11.99 7.86 -19.74
CA ALA A 228 -10.60 7.85 -20.13
C ALA A 228 -10.13 6.44 -20.52
N ILE A 229 -10.33 5.45 -19.62
CA ILE A 229 -9.95 4.06 -19.86
C ILE A 229 -10.66 3.50 -21.10
N GLY A 230 -11.98 3.71 -21.21
CA GLY A 230 -12.78 3.23 -22.33
C GLY A 230 -12.38 3.84 -23.68
N SER A 231 -11.96 5.10 -23.67
CA SER A 231 -11.55 5.83 -24.88
C SER A 231 -10.18 5.39 -25.41
N GLY A 232 -9.34 4.75 -24.59
CA GLY A 232 -8.02 4.28 -25.01
C GLY A 232 -8.05 3.03 -25.89
N GLY A 233 -9.12 2.23 -25.84
CA GLY A 233 -9.24 1.00 -26.63
C GLY A 233 -8.09 0.02 -26.40
N ILE A 234 -7.67 -0.68 -27.44
CA ILE A 234 -6.61 -1.70 -27.34
C ILE A 234 -5.20 -1.05 -27.31
N PHE A 235 -4.94 -0.08 -28.18
CA PHE A 235 -3.59 0.49 -28.41
C PHE A 235 -3.36 1.82 -27.69
N GLY A 236 -4.40 2.45 -27.14
CA GLY A 236 -4.33 3.78 -26.58
C GLY A 236 -4.43 4.89 -27.63
N LYS A 237 -4.55 6.13 -27.16
CA LYS A 237 -4.55 7.33 -28.00
C LYS A 237 -3.15 7.79 -28.40
N GLY A 238 -2.12 7.26 -27.73
CA GLY A 238 -0.73 7.67 -27.87
C GLY A 238 -0.23 8.44 -26.65
N TYR A 239 1.08 8.36 -26.41
CA TYR A 239 1.74 9.02 -25.31
C TYR A 239 1.58 10.54 -25.39
N THR A 240 1.18 11.18 -24.29
CA THR A 240 0.83 12.61 -24.17
C THR A 240 -0.38 13.08 -25.00
N LEU A 241 -1.12 12.17 -25.61
CA LEU A 241 -2.28 12.49 -26.46
C LEU A 241 -3.62 12.15 -25.80
N GLY A 242 -3.63 11.88 -24.50
CA GLY A 242 -4.83 11.64 -23.71
C GLY A 242 -5.67 12.89 -23.59
N THR A 243 -6.91 12.89 -24.11
CA THR A 243 -7.78 14.08 -24.08
C THR A 243 -8.38 14.34 -22.71
N GLN A 244 -8.75 13.29 -21.96
CA GLN A 244 -9.30 13.43 -20.61
C GLN A 244 -8.22 13.88 -19.61
N SER A 245 -7.02 13.33 -19.76
CA SER A 245 -5.89 13.65 -18.90
C SER A 245 -5.29 15.03 -19.20
N GLN A 246 -5.11 15.39 -20.45
CA GLN A 246 -4.44 16.64 -20.84
C GLN A 246 -5.36 17.88 -20.69
N LEU A 247 -6.67 17.74 -20.91
CA LEU A 247 -7.64 18.82 -20.77
C LEU A 247 -8.13 19.03 -19.33
N GLU A 248 -7.49 18.39 -18.35
CA GLU A 248 -7.77 18.54 -16.91
C GLU A 248 -9.20 18.12 -16.47
N PHE A 249 -9.89 17.32 -17.29
CA PHE A 249 -11.18 16.76 -16.92
C PHE A 249 -11.09 15.73 -15.78
N LEU A 250 -9.91 15.18 -15.53
CA LEU A 250 -9.64 14.21 -14.48
C LEU A 250 -8.83 14.86 -13.35
N PRO A 251 -9.47 15.30 -12.26
CA PRO A 251 -8.78 15.71 -11.05
C PRO A 251 -7.92 14.55 -10.50
N GLU A 252 -6.85 14.87 -9.78
CA GLU A 252 -5.97 13.87 -9.16
C GLU A 252 -5.37 12.82 -10.16
N ARG A 253 -5.24 13.20 -11.45
CA ARG A 253 -4.70 12.35 -12.52
C ARG A 253 -3.25 11.89 -12.28
N HIS A 254 -2.48 12.63 -11.49
CA HIS A 254 -1.09 12.31 -11.15
C HIS A 254 -0.96 11.55 -9.82
N THR A 255 -2.05 11.41 -9.06
CA THR A 255 -2.11 10.70 -7.78
C THR A 255 -2.98 9.46 -7.88
N ASP A 256 -4.23 9.52 -7.45
CA ASP A 256 -5.10 8.37 -7.29
C ASP A 256 -5.62 7.77 -8.59
N PHE A 257 -5.74 8.60 -9.64
CA PHE A 257 -6.31 8.22 -10.94
C PHE A 257 -5.29 8.04 -12.07
N ILE A 258 -4.01 7.86 -11.76
CA ILE A 258 -2.96 7.69 -12.78
C ILE A 258 -3.20 6.47 -13.69
N VAL A 259 -3.89 5.44 -13.21
CA VAL A 259 -4.30 4.27 -14.00
C VAL A 259 -5.19 4.67 -15.18
N ALA A 260 -6.03 5.70 -15.01
CA ALA A 260 -6.86 6.20 -16.10
C ALA A 260 -6.02 6.82 -17.24
N VAL A 261 -4.92 7.50 -16.88
CA VAL A 261 -3.95 8.02 -17.86
C VAL A 261 -3.27 6.88 -18.61
N ILE A 262 -2.85 5.82 -17.90
CA ILE A 262 -2.28 4.62 -18.53
C ILE A 262 -3.27 3.99 -19.50
N GLY A 263 -4.53 3.84 -19.07
CA GLY A 263 -5.59 3.26 -19.91
C GLY A 263 -5.92 4.12 -21.14
N GLU A 264 -5.92 5.44 -21.00
CA GLU A 264 -6.22 6.36 -22.10
C GLU A 264 -5.07 6.42 -23.13
N GLU A 265 -3.81 6.55 -22.67
CA GLU A 265 -2.67 6.77 -23.55
C GLU A 265 -2.09 5.49 -24.14
N PHE A 266 -2.05 4.40 -23.37
CA PHE A 266 -1.45 3.11 -23.77
C PHE A 266 -2.47 2.00 -23.99
N GLY A 267 -3.75 2.23 -23.69
CA GLY A 267 -4.83 1.30 -23.90
C GLY A 267 -4.71 0.01 -23.08
N LEU A 268 -5.40 -1.03 -23.55
CA LEU A 268 -5.40 -2.35 -22.90
C LEU A 268 -3.99 -2.98 -22.84
N ILE A 269 -3.16 -2.74 -23.86
CA ILE A 269 -1.79 -3.28 -23.91
C ILE A 269 -0.95 -2.67 -22.77
N GLY A 270 -0.99 -1.34 -22.59
CA GLY A 270 -0.27 -0.68 -21.50
C GLY A 270 -0.77 -1.11 -20.13
N MET A 271 -2.10 -1.20 -19.95
CA MET A 271 -2.69 -1.71 -18.71
C MET A 271 -2.25 -3.13 -18.40
N SER A 272 -2.27 -4.03 -19.41
CA SER A 272 -1.84 -5.43 -19.25
C SER A 272 -0.36 -5.53 -18.93
N PHE A 273 0.47 -4.68 -19.50
CA PHE A 273 1.90 -4.63 -19.20
C PHE A 273 2.17 -4.24 -17.75
N PHE A 274 1.55 -3.16 -17.24
CA PHE A 274 1.69 -2.75 -15.84
C PHE A 274 1.15 -3.82 -14.90
N LEU A 275 -0.03 -4.38 -15.19
CA LEU A 275 -0.60 -5.46 -14.40
C LEU A 275 0.33 -6.68 -14.35
N GLY A 276 0.92 -7.05 -15.49
CA GLY A 276 1.93 -8.11 -15.58
C GLY A 276 3.15 -7.87 -14.69
N LEU A 277 3.68 -6.64 -14.67
CA LEU A 277 4.78 -6.28 -13.78
C LEU A 277 4.39 -6.42 -12.30
N TYR A 278 3.19 -5.94 -11.91
CA TYR A 278 2.71 -6.09 -10.53
C TYR A 278 2.50 -7.56 -10.14
N VAL A 279 1.94 -8.38 -11.03
CA VAL A 279 1.78 -9.82 -10.79
C VAL A 279 3.14 -10.48 -10.60
N LEU A 280 4.14 -10.17 -11.42
CA LEU A 280 5.49 -10.71 -11.27
C LEU A 280 6.14 -10.28 -9.95
N ILE A 281 5.97 -9.02 -9.51
CA ILE A 281 6.44 -8.55 -8.21
C ILE A 281 5.79 -9.35 -7.08
N VAL A 282 4.47 -9.54 -7.12
CA VAL A 282 3.73 -10.29 -6.10
C VAL A 282 4.18 -11.74 -6.07
N LEU A 283 4.27 -12.41 -7.20
CA LEU A 283 4.74 -13.80 -7.29
C LEU A 283 6.17 -13.95 -6.76
N ARG A 284 7.08 -13.03 -7.16
CA ARG A 284 8.45 -13.05 -6.65
C ARG A 284 8.49 -12.82 -5.14
N GLY A 285 7.72 -11.86 -4.65
CA GLY A 285 7.62 -11.57 -3.22
C GLY A 285 7.07 -12.73 -2.39
N LEU A 286 6.08 -13.46 -2.88
CA LEU A 286 5.55 -14.66 -2.22
C LEU A 286 6.61 -15.76 -2.14
N VAL A 287 7.36 -15.99 -3.21
CA VAL A 287 8.49 -16.94 -3.21
C VAL A 287 9.54 -16.53 -2.17
N MET A 288 9.90 -15.26 -2.12
CA MET A 288 10.88 -14.74 -1.17
C MET A 288 10.40 -14.87 0.28
N SER A 289 9.14 -14.56 0.55
CA SER A 289 8.52 -14.72 1.87
C SER A 289 8.53 -16.17 2.34
N ASN A 290 8.16 -17.11 1.46
CA ASN A 290 8.14 -18.53 1.79
C ASN A 290 9.55 -19.10 2.11
N ASN A 291 10.60 -18.46 1.60
CA ASN A 291 11.99 -18.81 1.89
C ASN A 291 12.49 -18.26 3.24
N GLY A 292 11.68 -17.54 3.99
CA GLY A 292 12.01 -17.07 5.34
C GLY A 292 12.35 -18.25 6.27
N GLN A 293 13.38 -18.09 7.10
CA GLN A 293 13.89 -19.17 7.94
C GLN A 293 13.06 -19.44 9.20
N ASP A 294 12.41 -18.42 9.71
CA ASP A 294 11.57 -18.48 10.90
C ASP A 294 10.14 -18.01 10.65
N SER A 295 9.25 -18.26 11.59
CA SER A 295 7.84 -17.86 11.48
C SER A 295 7.67 -16.36 11.37
N PHE A 296 8.47 -15.56 12.10
CA PHE A 296 8.43 -14.10 12.00
C PHE A 296 8.73 -13.62 10.59
N ALA A 297 9.80 -14.12 10.00
CA ALA A 297 10.22 -13.76 8.64
C ALA A 297 9.15 -14.10 7.59
N ARG A 298 8.61 -15.34 7.65
CA ARG A 298 7.56 -15.78 6.71
C ARG A 298 6.28 -14.95 6.85
N LEU A 299 5.82 -14.73 8.07
CA LEU A 299 4.60 -14.00 8.35
C LEU A 299 4.73 -12.52 7.95
N THR A 300 5.86 -11.89 8.31
CA THR A 300 6.13 -10.50 7.95
C THR A 300 6.24 -10.31 6.45
N GLY A 301 7.06 -11.12 5.77
CA GLY A 301 7.25 -11.03 4.33
C GLY A 301 5.96 -11.29 3.55
N GLY A 302 5.20 -12.31 3.96
CA GLY A 302 3.90 -12.62 3.36
C GLY A 302 2.88 -11.49 3.53
N ALA A 303 2.80 -10.89 4.71
CA ALA A 303 1.89 -9.79 4.96
C ALA A 303 2.26 -8.53 4.17
N ILE A 304 3.56 -8.20 4.05
CA ILE A 304 4.03 -7.06 3.26
C ILE A 304 3.61 -7.23 1.79
N ILE A 305 3.85 -8.39 1.19
CA ILE A 305 3.53 -8.60 -0.23
C ILE A 305 2.02 -8.68 -0.48
N LEU A 306 1.24 -9.27 0.42
CA LEU A 306 -0.22 -9.29 0.30
C LEU A 306 -0.81 -7.89 0.48
N THR A 307 -0.25 -7.07 1.36
CA THR A 307 -0.65 -5.67 1.51
C THR A 307 -0.33 -4.88 0.24
N PHE A 308 0.83 -5.08 -0.37
CA PHE A 308 1.17 -4.49 -1.66
C PHE A 308 0.16 -4.89 -2.75
N PHE A 309 -0.21 -6.17 -2.82
CA PHE A 309 -1.24 -6.64 -3.74
C PHE A 309 -2.57 -5.91 -3.52
N VAL A 310 -3.01 -5.76 -2.27
CA VAL A 310 -4.25 -5.04 -1.94
C VAL A 310 -4.18 -3.58 -2.38
N TYR A 311 -3.04 -2.92 -2.22
CA TYR A 311 -2.84 -1.56 -2.74
C TYR A 311 -3.12 -1.46 -4.24
N VAL A 312 -2.51 -2.36 -5.03
CA VAL A 312 -2.71 -2.42 -6.49
C VAL A 312 -4.17 -2.70 -6.82
N PHE A 313 -4.74 -3.71 -6.16
CA PHE A 313 -6.13 -4.13 -6.38
C PHE A 313 -7.14 -3.02 -6.05
N VAL A 314 -6.98 -2.34 -4.91
CA VAL A 314 -7.88 -1.27 -4.49
C VAL A 314 -7.77 -0.07 -5.42
N ASN A 315 -6.56 0.34 -5.83
CA ASN A 315 -6.40 1.46 -6.75
C ASN A 315 -7.04 1.16 -8.12
N ILE A 316 -6.70 0.03 -8.73
CA ILE A 316 -7.29 -0.36 -10.02
C ILE A 316 -8.81 -0.52 -9.90
N GLY A 317 -9.27 -1.14 -8.81
CA GLY A 317 -10.70 -1.34 -8.56
C GLY A 317 -11.48 -0.04 -8.40
N MET A 318 -10.94 0.98 -7.71
CA MET A 318 -11.61 2.27 -7.57
C MET A 318 -11.61 3.08 -8.88
N VAL A 319 -10.50 3.06 -9.64
CA VAL A 319 -10.40 3.79 -10.90
C VAL A 319 -11.31 3.19 -11.97
N SER A 320 -11.47 1.86 -11.99
CA SER A 320 -12.41 1.15 -12.87
C SER A 320 -13.87 1.21 -12.39
N GLY A 321 -14.12 1.76 -11.19
CA GLY A 321 -15.47 1.87 -10.60
C GLY A 321 -16.03 0.55 -10.08
N ILE A 322 -15.19 -0.43 -9.78
CA ILE A 322 -15.57 -1.70 -9.12
C ILE A 322 -15.59 -1.52 -7.60
N LEU A 323 -14.72 -0.63 -7.08
CA LEU A 323 -14.63 -0.30 -5.65
C LEU A 323 -14.92 1.19 -5.42
N PRO A 324 -15.40 1.57 -4.22
CA PRO A 324 -15.59 2.97 -3.87
C PRO A 324 -14.25 3.72 -3.82
N VAL A 325 -14.28 5.02 -4.10
CA VAL A 325 -13.08 5.86 -4.05
C VAL A 325 -12.64 6.06 -2.60
N VAL A 326 -11.49 5.51 -2.26
CA VAL A 326 -10.90 5.58 -0.92
C VAL A 326 -9.61 6.41 -0.85
N GLY A 327 -9.12 6.90 -2.00
CA GLY A 327 -7.93 7.74 -2.04
C GLY A 327 -6.64 6.96 -1.80
N VAL A 328 -6.48 5.83 -2.46
CA VAL A 328 -5.28 4.98 -2.39
C VAL A 328 -4.51 5.13 -3.70
N PRO A 329 -3.28 5.68 -3.68
CA PRO A 329 -2.48 5.85 -4.90
C PRO A 329 -1.98 4.52 -5.45
N LEU A 330 -1.72 4.45 -6.77
CA LEU A 330 -1.12 3.27 -7.40
C LEU A 330 0.34 3.11 -6.91
N PRO A 331 0.70 1.96 -6.33
CA PRO A 331 2.03 1.71 -5.81
C PRO A 331 3.15 2.02 -6.79
N LEU A 332 4.15 2.77 -6.36
CA LEU A 332 5.40 3.08 -7.08
C LEU A 332 5.25 3.93 -8.37
N VAL A 333 4.03 4.16 -8.84
CA VAL A 333 3.73 4.91 -10.08
C VAL A 333 3.14 6.28 -9.77
N SER A 334 2.14 6.34 -8.87
CA SER A 334 1.50 7.59 -8.48
C SER A 334 2.48 8.57 -7.82
N TYR A 335 2.22 9.86 -7.99
CA TYR A 335 2.94 10.88 -7.27
C TYR A 335 2.69 10.76 -5.76
N GLY A 336 3.76 10.62 -5.00
CA GLY A 336 3.71 10.51 -3.54
C GLY A 336 5.05 10.08 -2.96
N GLY A 337 5.65 10.93 -2.12
CA GLY A 337 6.97 10.65 -1.55
C GLY A 337 6.93 9.62 -0.42
N THR A 338 6.08 9.85 0.57
CA THR A 338 6.01 9.01 1.78
C THR A 338 5.53 7.59 1.47
N SER A 339 4.53 7.45 0.61
CA SER A 339 4.03 6.14 0.20
C SER A 339 5.09 5.32 -0.56
N SER A 340 5.83 5.94 -1.48
CA SER A 340 6.92 5.27 -2.22
C SER A 340 8.04 4.81 -1.28
N VAL A 341 8.40 5.64 -0.29
CA VAL A 341 9.40 5.29 0.72
C VAL A 341 8.95 4.08 1.54
N THR A 342 7.71 4.08 2.02
CA THR A 342 7.16 3.00 2.82
C THR A 342 7.10 1.67 2.05
N LEU A 343 6.64 1.73 0.79
CA LEU A 343 6.54 0.53 -0.04
C LEU A 343 7.92 -0.06 -0.36
N LEU A 344 8.87 0.78 -0.76
CA LEU A 344 10.24 0.33 -1.03
C LEU A 344 10.94 -0.14 0.25
N ALA A 345 10.69 0.49 1.40
CA ALA A 345 11.15 0.00 2.70
C ALA A 345 10.63 -1.41 2.99
N GLY A 346 9.36 -1.68 2.69
CA GLY A 346 8.78 -3.03 2.78
C GLY A 346 9.49 -4.05 1.90
N PHE A 347 9.84 -3.69 0.66
CA PHE A 347 10.64 -4.55 -0.21
C PHE A 347 12.07 -4.74 0.31
N GLY A 348 12.67 -3.74 0.97
CA GLY A 348 13.95 -3.87 1.65
C GLY A 348 13.90 -4.92 2.77
N ILE A 349 12.84 -4.88 3.59
CA ILE A 349 12.59 -5.90 4.63
C ILE A 349 12.43 -7.29 3.98
N LEU A 350 11.69 -7.40 2.88
CA LEU A 350 11.49 -8.66 2.17
C LEU A 350 12.79 -9.21 1.59
N MET A 351 13.67 -8.36 1.03
CA MET A 351 14.99 -8.74 0.56
C MET A 351 15.89 -9.21 1.71
N SER A 352 15.85 -8.51 2.86
CA SER A 352 16.54 -8.94 4.08
C SER A 352 16.12 -10.35 4.51
N ILE A 353 14.81 -10.62 4.57
CA ILE A 353 14.26 -11.93 4.94
C ILE A 353 14.74 -13.03 4.00
N HIS A 354 14.81 -12.75 2.70
CA HIS A 354 15.19 -13.74 1.69
C HIS A 354 16.69 -14.03 1.66
N THR A 355 17.54 -13.02 1.86
CA THR A 355 18.97 -13.11 1.61
C THR A 355 19.79 -13.47 2.85
N HIS A 356 19.32 -13.14 4.07
CA HIS A 356 19.98 -13.54 5.31
C HIS A 356 19.69 -15.00 5.66
N ARG A 357 20.19 -15.93 4.83
CA ARG A 357 20.10 -17.37 5.09
C ARG A 357 21.24 -17.75 6.02
N ARG A 358 20.92 -18.25 7.20
CA ARG A 358 21.90 -18.99 8.01
C ARG A 358 22.17 -20.29 7.26
N LEU A 359 23.35 -20.44 6.71
CA LEU A 359 23.87 -21.75 6.35
C LEU A 359 23.91 -22.54 7.66
N LEU A 360 23.02 -23.50 7.81
CA LEU A 360 23.11 -24.47 8.87
C LEU A 360 24.48 -25.10 8.68
N SER A 361 25.43 -24.81 9.59
CA SER A 361 26.67 -25.57 9.69
C SER A 361 26.24 -27.00 9.95
N ARG A 362 26.54 -27.90 8.99
CA ARG A 362 26.50 -29.32 9.21
C ARG A 362 27.44 -29.74 10.33
#